data_fe4a0957bc318dba9a389de4c2812616
#
_entry.id   fe4a0957bc318dba9a389de4c2812616
#
_cell.length_a   1.000
_cell.length_b   1.000
_cell.length_c   1.000
_cell.angle_alpha   90.00
_cell.angle_beta   90.00
_cell.angle_gamma   90.00
#
_symmetry.space_group_name_H-M   'P 1'
#
loop_
_entity.id
_entity.type
_entity.pdbx_description
1 polymer ?
#
loop_
_entity_poly.entity_id
_entity_poly.type
_entity_poly.pdbx_seq_one_letter_code
_entity_poly.pdbx_strand_id
1 'polypeptide(L)'
;MKKFQSSDHRLRVGEPSNGQDLSLQWHIELQPWVSPHHLLEEEAARFLAYVSTSQISCNNVEEMGWFGSLEPTQEPWPVCLDNTFNLAQQIHRKQCRVYSVGLGSGDKHFEVEMAKAGCEVHYFDPSIKEAHFQKSQGYWHHRMSIDWRDPNPAAVAQKQRRTTKKLGTIMNEFGHRKIDVLKADLESAEWKILENLILENVIEEIGQLVFAIHLHWPGFEVSGDDSDVVRYWYSLLKELELRSFKLFRSYKNINKPQIFLRKQAFNASSSYILSWVNTQWRQY
;
A
#
# COMPACT_ATOMS: atom_id res chain seq x y z
N MET A 1 -45.12 23.64 37.66
CA MET A 1 -44.98 23.76 36.20
C MET A 1 -43.72 24.58 35.88
N LYS A 2 -42.61 23.97 35.58
CA LYS A 2 -41.37 24.64 35.12
C LYS A 2 -41.13 24.23 33.67
N LYS A 3 -41.11 25.24 32.79
CA LYS A 3 -40.83 25.08 31.33
C LYS A 3 -39.34 24.81 31.14
N PHE A 4 -39.01 23.76 30.40
CA PHE A 4 -37.69 23.53 29.84
C PHE A 4 -37.54 24.40 28.58
N GLN A 5 -36.52 25.25 28.56
CA GLN A 5 -36.07 25.96 27.38
C GLN A 5 -35.04 25.07 26.66
N SER A 6 -35.34 24.75 25.42
CA SER A 6 -34.45 24.14 24.46
C SER A 6 -33.51 25.22 23.91
N SER A 7 -32.19 25.05 24.06
CA SER A 7 -31.19 25.92 23.44
C SER A 7 -30.74 25.28 22.10
N ASP A 8 -31.29 25.83 21.01
CA ASP A 8 -30.83 25.58 19.64
C ASP A 8 -29.44 26.22 19.44
N HIS A 9 -28.39 25.41 19.37
CA HIS A 9 -27.11 25.83 18.83
C HIS A 9 -27.10 25.65 17.31
N ARG A 10 -27.55 26.67 16.59
CA ARG A 10 -27.28 26.81 15.16
C ARG A 10 -25.81 27.17 14.96
N LEU A 11 -25.05 26.25 14.37
CA LEU A 11 -23.74 26.53 13.80
C LEU A 11 -23.90 27.54 12.66
N ARG A 12 -23.31 28.72 12.84
CA ARG A 12 -23.19 29.72 11.78
C ARG A 12 -22.18 29.22 10.75
N VAL A 13 -22.67 28.91 9.56
CA VAL A 13 -21.83 28.72 8.37
C VAL A 13 -21.30 30.09 8.00
N GLY A 14 -20.00 30.29 8.09
CA GLY A 14 -19.31 31.47 7.59
C GLY A 14 -19.30 31.47 6.07
N GLU A 15 -19.61 32.62 5.46
CA GLU A 15 -19.53 32.82 4.01
C GLU A 15 -18.09 32.70 3.50
N PRO A 16 -17.87 32.10 2.32
CA PRO A 16 -16.54 31.90 1.77
C PRO A 16 -16.01 33.21 1.15
N SER A 17 -14.91 33.72 1.69
CA SER A 17 -14.12 34.76 1.04
C SER A 17 -13.13 34.14 0.06
N ASN A 18 -13.27 34.53 -1.21
CA ASN A 18 -12.29 34.49 -2.31
C ASN A 18 -11.40 33.25 -2.52
N GLY A 19 -11.75 32.47 -3.52
CA GLY A 19 -10.86 31.97 -4.58
C GLY A 19 -9.54 31.29 -4.18
N GLN A 20 -9.52 30.44 -3.15
CA GLN A 20 -8.47 29.43 -2.98
C GLN A 20 -9.15 28.08 -3.09
N ASP A 21 -8.66 27.30 -4.06
CA ASP A 21 -9.01 25.90 -4.26
C ASP A 21 -8.71 25.16 -2.95
N LEU A 22 -9.73 24.96 -2.11
CA LEU A 22 -9.65 24.13 -0.91
C LEU A 22 -9.56 22.70 -1.40
N SER A 23 -8.38 22.27 -1.84
CA SER A 23 -8.05 20.86 -1.91
C SER A 23 -8.29 20.31 -0.50
N LEU A 24 -9.33 19.50 -0.33
CA LEU A 24 -9.58 18.75 0.88
C LEU A 24 -8.31 17.93 1.17
N GLN A 25 -7.45 18.44 2.05
CA GLN A 25 -6.31 17.70 2.54
C GLN A 25 -6.85 16.64 3.50
N TRP A 26 -7.05 15.44 2.97
CA TRP A 26 -7.36 14.29 3.77
C TRP A 26 -6.11 13.90 4.56
N HIS A 27 -6.25 13.78 5.86
CA HIS A 27 -5.17 13.34 6.73
C HIS A 27 -5.65 12.16 7.58
N ILE A 28 -4.78 11.17 7.74
CA ILE A 28 -5.01 10.11 8.72
C ILE A 28 -4.90 10.68 10.14
N GLU A 29 -5.55 10.03 11.10
CA GLU A 29 -5.36 10.34 12.50
C GLU A 29 -4.01 9.81 12.99
N LEU A 30 -3.14 10.72 13.44
CA LEU A 30 -1.82 10.34 13.92
C LEU A 30 -1.90 9.71 15.31
N GLN A 31 -1.21 8.59 15.49
CA GLN A 31 -1.09 7.94 16.78
C GLN A 31 -0.40 8.87 17.80
N PRO A 32 -0.72 8.75 19.10
CA PRO A 32 -0.01 9.49 20.14
C PRO A 32 1.50 9.24 20.08
N TRP A 33 2.28 10.23 20.47
CA TRP A 33 3.72 10.08 20.67
C TRP A 33 4.02 9.00 21.72
N VAL A 34 5.13 8.30 21.58
CA VAL A 34 5.60 7.35 22.59
C VAL A 34 5.93 8.08 23.89
N SER A 35 6.57 9.26 23.78
CA SER A 35 6.93 10.09 24.91
C SER A 35 6.70 11.57 24.64
N PRO A 36 6.62 12.40 25.69
CA PRO A 36 6.50 13.85 25.54
C PRO A 36 7.69 14.52 24.85
N HIS A 37 8.84 13.83 24.77
CA HIS A 37 10.07 14.39 24.20
C HIS A 37 10.19 14.17 22.69
N HIS A 38 9.27 13.42 22.07
CA HIS A 38 9.22 13.13 20.63
C HIS A 38 10.53 12.57 20.06
N LEU A 39 11.20 11.69 20.82
CA LEU A 39 12.52 11.16 20.45
C LEU A 39 12.42 10.20 19.27
N LEU A 40 13.30 10.40 18.28
CA LEU A 40 13.37 9.51 17.11
C LEU A 40 13.64 8.06 17.51
N GLU A 41 14.49 7.83 18.51
CA GLU A 41 14.89 6.50 18.99
C GLU A 41 13.67 5.71 19.50
N GLU A 42 12.75 6.36 20.20
CA GLU A 42 11.53 5.74 20.76
C GLU A 42 10.50 5.46 19.66
N GLU A 43 10.30 6.41 18.76
CA GLU A 43 9.40 6.24 17.62
C GLU A 43 9.93 5.16 16.67
N ALA A 44 11.22 5.13 16.38
CA ALA A 44 11.86 4.10 15.56
C ALA A 44 11.77 2.72 16.21
N ALA A 45 11.99 2.61 17.53
CA ALA A 45 11.85 1.34 18.24
C ALA A 45 10.41 0.81 18.15
N ARG A 46 9.41 1.66 18.37
CA ARG A 46 7.99 1.32 18.23
C ARG A 46 7.64 0.84 16.82
N PHE A 47 8.06 1.60 15.81
CA PHE A 47 7.83 1.27 14.41
C PHE A 47 8.51 -0.06 14.01
N LEU A 48 9.78 -0.22 14.34
CA LEU A 48 10.54 -1.43 14.01
C LEU A 48 9.99 -2.66 14.74
N ALA A 49 9.55 -2.52 15.98
CA ALA A 49 8.86 -3.60 16.69
C ALA A 49 7.59 -4.02 15.96
N TYR A 50 6.80 -3.06 15.47
CA TYR A 50 5.58 -3.35 14.71
C TYR A 50 5.89 -4.11 13.41
N VAL A 51 6.80 -3.61 12.57
CA VAL A 51 7.10 -4.23 11.26
C VAL A 51 7.85 -5.55 11.38
N SER A 52 8.43 -5.86 12.55
CA SER A 52 9.14 -7.12 12.79
C SER A 52 8.31 -8.18 13.49
N THR A 53 7.06 -7.88 13.86
CA THR A 53 6.22 -8.79 14.65
C THR A 53 4.97 -9.18 13.86
N SER A 54 4.83 -10.48 13.55
CA SER A 54 3.61 -11.00 12.95
C SER A 54 2.43 -10.88 13.91
N GLN A 55 1.30 -10.42 13.42
CA GLN A 55 0.07 -10.17 14.19
C GLN A 55 -0.93 -11.32 14.06
N ILE A 56 -0.75 -12.15 13.04
CA ILE A 56 -1.58 -13.33 12.77
C ILE A 56 -0.72 -14.44 12.16
N SER A 57 -1.08 -15.68 12.42
CA SER A 57 -0.44 -16.84 11.80
C SER A 57 -1.04 -17.10 10.41
N CYS A 58 -0.19 -17.44 9.47
CA CYS A 58 -0.55 -18.08 8.22
C CYS A 58 0.21 -19.41 8.13
N ASN A 59 -0.50 -20.52 8.04
CA ASN A 59 0.11 -21.86 8.03
C ASN A 59 0.54 -22.28 6.63
N ASN A 60 -0.13 -21.76 5.60
CA ASN A 60 0.17 -22.06 4.21
C ASN A 60 0.62 -20.78 3.51
N VAL A 61 1.89 -20.42 3.74
CA VAL A 61 2.52 -19.27 3.09
C VAL A 61 3.20 -19.75 1.83
N GLU A 62 2.83 -19.14 0.69
CA GLU A 62 3.55 -19.31 -0.58
C GLU A 62 4.46 -18.11 -0.79
N GLU A 63 5.76 -18.36 -0.82
CA GLU A 63 6.77 -17.34 -1.11
C GLU A 63 7.03 -17.29 -2.62
N MET A 64 6.16 -16.59 -3.36
CA MET A 64 6.29 -16.41 -4.78
C MET A 64 7.58 -15.67 -5.11
N GLY A 65 8.48 -16.31 -5.84
CA GLY A 65 9.81 -15.80 -6.15
C GLY A 65 10.94 -16.72 -5.67
N TRP A 66 10.65 -17.77 -4.89
CA TRP A 66 11.69 -18.60 -4.25
C TRP A 66 11.64 -20.08 -4.65
N PHE A 67 11.49 -20.38 -5.92
CA PHE A 67 11.61 -21.76 -6.38
C PHE A 67 13.05 -22.11 -6.77
N GLY A 68 13.78 -22.72 -5.82
CA GLY A 68 14.91 -23.62 -6.14
C GLY A 68 16.16 -23.03 -6.77
N SER A 69 16.31 -21.73 -6.91
CA SER A 69 17.58 -21.14 -7.30
C SER A 69 18.46 -20.96 -6.05
N LEU A 70 19.68 -21.48 -6.13
CA LEU A 70 20.75 -21.31 -5.14
C LEU A 70 21.22 -19.83 -5.00
N GLU A 71 20.57 -18.90 -5.70
CA GLU A 71 20.88 -17.49 -5.69
C GLU A 71 20.00 -16.76 -4.68
N PRO A 72 20.55 -16.24 -3.57
CA PRO A 72 19.82 -15.49 -2.53
C PRO A 72 19.44 -14.07 -2.97
N THR A 73 19.32 -13.82 -4.27
CA THR A 73 19.15 -12.48 -4.85
C THR A 73 17.71 -12.07 -5.09
N GLN A 74 16.75 -13.00 -4.99
CA GLN A 74 15.34 -12.69 -5.21
C GLN A 74 14.63 -12.34 -3.92
N GLU A 75 13.90 -11.23 -3.95
CA GLU A 75 13.04 -10.79 -2.84
C GLU A 75 11.80 -11.68 -2.77
N PRO A 76 11.47 -12.26 -1.60
CA PRO A 76 10.27 -13.08 -1.46
C PRO A 76 9.03 -12.19 -1.43
N TRP A 77 7.98 -12.57 -2.15
CA TRP A 77 6.68 -11.92 -2.12
C TRP A 77 5.63 -12.86 -1.53
N PRO A 78 5.56 -12.98 -0.18
CA PRO A 78 4.72 -13.97 0.47
C PRO A 78 3.24 -13.64 0.34
N VAL A 79 2.43 -14.65 -0.03
CA VAL A 79 0.97 -14.62 0.03
C VAL A 79 0.47 -15.72 0.95
N CYS A 80 -0.65 -15.49 1.60
CA CYS A 80 -1.28 -16.46 2.49
C CYS A 80 -2.37 -17.24 1.77
N LEU A 81 -2.22 -18.57 1.72
CA LEU A 81 -3.15 -19.49 1.07
C LEU A 81 -4.06 -20.22 2.08
N ASP A 82 -4.06 -19.84 3.35
CA ASP A 82 -4.99 -20.41 4.32
C ASP A 82 -6.44 -20.21 3.86
N ASN A 83 -7.25 -21.23 3.98
CA ASN A 83 -8.66 -21.22 3.56
C ASN A 83 -9.47 -20.08 4.18
N THR A 84 -9.07 -19.63 5.37
CA THR A 84 -9.70 -18.50 6.09
C THR A 84 -9.69 -17.19 5.28
N PHE A 85 -8.69 -17.00 4.39
CA PHE A 85 -8.51 -15.76 3.62
C PHE A 85 -8.94 -15.89 2.16
N ASN A 86 -9.54 -17.01 1.78
CA ASN A 86 -10.17 -17.28 0.47
C ASN A 86 -9.26 -17.24 -0.77
N LEU A 87 -8.00 -16.83 -0.69
CA LEU A 87 -7.14 -16.69 -1.88
C LEU A 87 -6.97 -18.02 -2.62
N ALA A 88 -6.68 -19.10 -1.91
CA ALA A 88 -6.53 -20.43 -2.50
C ALA A 88 -7.82 -20.88 -3.24
N GLN A 89 -8.99 -20.56 -2.69
CA GLN A 89 -10.28 -20.89 -3.32
C GLN A 89 -10.50 -20.05 -4.59
N GLN A 90 -10.12 -18.78 -4.57
CA GLN A 90 -10.23 -17.91 -5.76
C GLN A 90 -9.29 -18.39 -6.88
N ILE A 91 -8.07 -18.79 -6.53
CA ILE A 91 -7.12 -19.40 -7.47
C ILE A 91 -7.73 -20.66 -8.09
N HIS A 92 -8.25 -21.57 -7.27
CA HIS A 92 -8.87 -22.81 -7.74
C HIS A 92 -10.05 -22.57 -8.70
N ARG A 93 -10.87 -21.54 -8.40
CA ARG A 93 -12.02 -21.12 -9.21
C ARG A 93 -11.63 -20.31 -10.45
N LYS A 94 -10.37 -19.94 -10.61
CA LYS A 94 -9.86 -19.00 -11.63
C LYS A 94 -10.57 -17.63 -11.59
N GLN A 95 -10.87 -17.16 -10.37
CA GLN A 95 -11.53 -15.88 -10.08
C GLN A 95 -10.60 -14.93 -9.30
N CYS A 96 -9.37 -15.35 -9.05
CA CYS A 96 -8.35 -14.57 -8.39
C CYS A 96 -7.91 -13.40 -9.26
N ARG A 97 -7.80 -12.20 -8.67
CA ARG A 97 -7.29 -11.00 -9.34
C ARG A 97 -6.12 -10.42 -8.57
N VAL A 98 -5.03 -10.17 -9.27
CA VAL A 98 -3.79 -9.63 -8.75
C VAL A 98 -3.46 -8.33 -9.46
N TYR A 99 -3.21 -7.29 -8.69
CA TYR A 99 -2.58 -6.06 -9.18
C TYR A 99 -1.15 -6.00 -8.67
N SER A 100 -0.22 -5.79 -9.57
CA SER A 100 1.20 -5.62 -9.24
C SER A 100 1.71 -4.31 -9.80
N VAL A 101 2.32 -3.53 -8.95
CA VAL A 101 2.86 -2.21 -9.29
C VAL A 101 4.36 -2.23 -9.04
N GLY A 102 5.13 -1.86 -10.07
CA GLY A 102 6.58 -1.81 -9.97
C GLY A 102 7.18 -0.74 -10.86
N LEU A 103 8.43 -0.40 -10.60
CA LEU A 103 9.20 0.55 -11.39
C LEU A 103 10.35 -0.19 -12.09
N GLY A 104 10.21 -0.37 -13.40
CA GLY A 104 11.32 -0.81 -14.25
C GLY A 104 11.51 -2.32 -14.42
N SER A 105 12.78 -2.74 -14.52
CA SER A 105 13.18 -4.09 -14.95
C SER A 105 13.22 -5.14 -13.83
N GLY A 106 12.56 -4.91 -12.70
CA GLY A 106 12.52 -5.86 -11.58
C GLY A 106 12.05 -7.26 -12.01
N ASP A 107 12.37 -8.26 -11.20
CA ASP A 107 11.92 -9.62 -11.39
C ASP A 107 10.39 -9.71 -11.41
N LYS A 108 9.86 -10.38 -12.41
CA LYS A 108 8.42 -10.59 -12.65
C LYS A 108 7.97 -12.01 -12.31
N HIS A 109 8.77 -12.72 -11.54
CA HIS A 109 8.48 -14.10 -11.21
C HIS A 109 7.16 -14.24 -10.45
N PHE A 110 6.92 -13.35 -9.49
CA PHE A 110 5.66 -13.29 -8.75
C PHE A 110 4.44 -13.23 -9.69
N GLU A 111 4.44 -12.30 -10.64
CA GLU A 111 3.34 -12.08 -11.57
C GLU A 111 3.12 -13.30 -12.49
N VAL A 112 4.22 -13.90 -12.96
CA VAL A 112 4.17 -15.07 -13.81
C VAL A 112 3.60 -16.28 -13.06
N GLU A 113 4.03 -16.51 -11.83
CA GLU A 113 3.54 -17.64 -11.01
C GLU A 113 2.07 -17.47 -10.62
N MET A 114 1.65 -16.25 -10.24
CA MET A 114 0.24 -15.98 -9.95
C MET A 114 -0.64 -16.19 -11.20
N ALA A 115 -0.17 -15.80 -12.39
CA ALA A 115 -0.88 -16.04 -13.64
C ALA A 115 -0.95 -17.55 -13.99
N LYS A 116 0.15 -18.31 -13.80
CA LYS A 116 0.17 -19.77 -13.98
C LYS A 116 -0.76 -20.49 -13.01
N ALA A 117 -0.86 -19.98 -11.77
CA ALA A 117 -1.77 -20.49 -10.76
C ALA A 117 -3.24 -20.28 -11.14
N GLY A 118 -3.55 -19.37 -12.08
CA GLY A 118 -4.89 -19.12 -12.59
C GLY A 118 -5.50 -17.78 -12.18
N CYS A 119 -4.69 -16.85 -11.66
CA CYS A 119 -5.13 -15.49 -11.40
C CYS A 119 -5.13 -14.64 -12.68
N GLU A 120 -6.04 -13.66 -12.73
CA GLU A 120 -5.96 -12.54 -13.64
C GLU A 120 -4.99 -11.52 -13.07
N VAL A 121 -3.84 -11.33 -13.71
CA VAL A 121 -2.76 -10.47 -13.23
C VAL A 121 -2.65 -9.21 -14.07
N HIS A 122 -2.70 -8.06 -13.42
CA HIS A 122 -2.51 -6.76 -14.02
C HIS A 122 -1.21 -6.15 -13.48
N TYR A 123 -0.21 -6.02 -14.34
CA TYR A 123 1.07 -5.42 -14.02
C TYR A 123 1.15 -3.99 -14.56
N PHE A 124 1.42 -3.05 -13.65
CA PHE A 124 1.48 -1.61 -13.93
C PHE A 124 2.92 -1.12 -13.86
N ASP A 125 3.43 -0.61 -14.99
CA ASP A 125 4.79 -0.10 -15.11
C ASP A 125 4.83 1.00 -16.19
N PRO A 126 5.16 2.26 -15.83
CA PRO A 126 5.18 3.37 -16.77
C PRO A 126 6.33 3.28 -17.79
N SER A 127 7.31 2.39 -17.59
CA SER A 127 8.44 2.19 -18.50
C SER A 127 8.13 1.29 -19.72
N ILE A 128 7.01 0.57 -19.69
CA ILE A 128 6.57 -0.31 -20.77
C ILE A 128 6.35 0.48 -22.06
N LYS A 129 6.77 -0.06 -23.21
CA LYS A 129 6.67 0.62 -24.51
C LYS A 129 5.24 0.68 -25.03
N GLU A 130 4.51 -0.42 -24.89
CA GLU A 130 3.12 -0.56 -25.36
C GLU A 130 2.14 -0.09 -24.29
N ALA A 131 1.00 0.48 -24.69
CA ALA A 131 0.07 1.10 -23.74
C ALA A 131 -0.60 0.04 -22.84
N HIS A 132 -1.24 -0.95 -23.46
CA HIS A 132 -1.89 -2.07 -22.79
C HIS A 132 -1.79 -3.28 -23.67
N PHE A 133 -1.31 -4.39 -23.15
CA PHE A 133 -1.27 -5.63 -23.90
C PHE A 133 -1.33 -6.86 -23.00
N GLN A 134 -1.91 -7.93 -23.51
CA GLN A 134 -1.90 -9.21 -22.86
C GLN A 134 -0.61 -9.96 -23.21
N LYS A 135 0.25 -10.20 -22.21
CA LYS A 135 1.53 -10.88 -22.39
C LYS A 135 1.35 -12.39 -22.54
N SER A 136 0.43 -12.95 -21.77
CA SER A 136 0.02 -14.36 -21.81
C SER A 136 -1.40 -14.48 -21.28
N GLN A 137 -1.97 -15.68 -21.31
CA GLN A 137 -3.31 -15.90 -20.78
C GLN A 137 -3.41 -15.44 -19.32
N GLY A 138 -4.32 -14.52 -19.04
CA GLY A 138 -4.54 -13.97 -17.71
C GLY A 138 -3.45 -13.01 -17.22
N TYR A 139 -2.46 -12.63 -18.04
CA TYR A 139 -1.40 -11.70 -17.64
C TYR A 139 -1.35 -10.48 -18.55
N TRP A 140 -1.68 -9.31 -17.96
CA TRP A 140 -1.79 -8.04 -18.63
C TRP A 140 -0.72 -7.06 -18.20
N HIS A 141 -0.15 -6.34 -19.16
CA HIS A 141 0.77 -5.23 -18.91
C HIS A 141 0.10 -3.90 -19.23
N HIS A 142 0.30 -2.91 -18.35
CA HIS A 142 -0.27 -1.58 -18.47
C HIS A 142 0.82 -0.52 -18.34
N ARG A 143 0.99 0.32 -19.37
CA ARG A 143 1.92 1.45 -19.34
C ARG A 143 1.35 2.60 -18.52
N MET A 144 1.25 2.42 -17.24
CA MET A 144 0.82 3.43 -16.27
C MET A 144 1.42 3.14 -14.91
N SER A 145 1.49 4.15 -14.06
CA SER A 145 1.85 4.02 -12.65
C SER A 145 0.65 4.28 -11.76
N ILE A 146 0.64 3.66 -10.60
CA ILE A 146 -0.27 4.02 -9.52
C ILE A 146 0.35 5.19 -8.74
N ASP A 147 -0.48 6.18 -8.42
CA ASP A 147 -0.10 7.39 -7.70
C ASP A 147 -1.18 7.68 -6.64
N TRP A 148 -0.88 8.53 -5.69
CA TRP A 148 -1.88 9.04 -4.73
C TRP A 148 -2.76 10.17 -5.31
N ARG A 149 -2.49 10.60 -6.54
CA ARG A 149 -3.19 11.67 -7.27
C ARG A 149 -3.62 11.20 -8.65
N ASP A 150 -4.77 11.67 -9.09
CA ASP A 150 -5.13 11.58 -10.49
C ASP A 150 -4.38 12.66 -11.31
N PRO A 151 -4.12 12.42 -12.59
CA PRO A 151 -3.40 13.34 -13.43
C PRO A 151 -4.16 14.66 -13.55
N ASN A 152 -3.43 15.78 -13.46
CA ASN A 152 -3.99 17.09 -13.76
C ASN A 152 -4.51 17.10 -15.22
N PRO A 153 -5.79 17.48 -15.47
CA PRO A 153 -6.35 17.55 -16.82
C PRO A 153 -5.52 18.38 -17.81
N ALA A 154 -4.89 19.46 -17.34
CA ALA A 154 -4.01 20.28 -18.17
C ALA A 154 -2.72 19.54 -18.58
N ALA A 155 -2.17 18.69 -17.73
CA ALA A 155 -1.01 17.87 -18.03
C ALA A 155 -1.35 16.74 -19.03
N VAL A 156 -2.54 16.17 -18.93
CA VAL A 156 -3.05 15.17 -19.88
C VAL A 156 -3.19 15.76 -21.28
N ALA A 157 -3.67 17.01 -21.39
CA ALA A 157 -3.78 17.73 -22.66
C ALA A 157 -2.44 17.97 -23.35
N GLN A 158 -1.33 18.05 -22.60
CA GLN A 158 0.02 18.25 -23.14
C GLN A 158 0.72 16.96 -23.59
N LYS A 159 0.04 15.83 -23.70
CA LYS A 159 0.59 14.51 -24.12
C LYS A 159 1.84 14.08 -23.33
N GLN A 160 1.92 14.39 -22.06
CA GLN A 160 2.98 13.83 -21.22
C GLN A 160 2.85 12.30 -21.17
N ARG A 161 3.92 11.60 -21.54
CA ARG A 161 3.97 10.16 -21.81
C ARG A 161 3.73 9.24 -20.58
N ARG A 162 3.72 9.76 -19.38
CA ARG A 162 3.52 8.96 -18.15
C ARG A 162 2.11 9.21 -17.64
N THR A 163 1.29 8.19 -17.75
CA THR A 163 -0.05 8.20 -17.15
C THR A 163 0.07 7.66 -15.73
N THR A 164 -0.24 8.50 -14.74
CA THR A 164 -0.37 8.10 -13.35
C THR A 164 -1.82 8.24 -12.95
N LYS A 165 -2.36 7.31 -12.18
CA LYS A 165 -3.75 7.36 -11.69
C LYS A 165 -3.82 6.77 -10.30
N LYS A 166 -4.83 7.18 -9.54
CA LYS A 166 -5.19 6.52 -8.28
C LYS A 166 -5.66 5.09 -8.53
N LEU A 167 -5.42 4.19 -7.58
CA LEU A 167 -5.86 2.80 -7.71
C LEU A 167 -7.38 2.69 -7.88
N GLY A 168 -8.16 3.44 -7.10
CA GLY A 168 -9.63 3.45 -7.22
C GLY A 168 -10.11 3.88 -8.60
N THR A 169 -9.46 4.87 -9.23
CA THR A 169 -9.73 5.29 -10.60
C THR A 169 -9.46 4.17 -11.60
N ILE A 170 -8.32 3.46 -11.46
CA ILE A 170 -7.97 2.33 -12.33
C ILE A 170 -8.98 1.20 -12.19
N MET A 171 -9.34 0.83 -10.95
CA MET A 171 -10.33 -0.22 -10.69
C MET A 171 -11.68 0.11 -11.35
N ASN A 172 -12.14 1.36 -11.24
CA ASN A 172 -13.38 1.80 -11.85
C ASN A 172 -13.33 1.74 -13.39
N GLU A 173 -12.23 2.18 -14.00
CA GLU A 173 -12.03 2.13 -15.46
C GLU A 173 -12.01 0.70 -16.00
N PHE A 174 -11.49 -0.25 -15.24
CA PHE A 174 -11.46 -1.66 -15.61
C PHE A 174 -12.74 -2.43 -15.22
N GLY A 175 -13.65 -1.79 -14.49
CA GLY A 175 -14.85 -2.44 -13.95
C GLY A 175 -14.55 -3.45 -12.84
N HIS A 176 -13.40 -3.32 -12.19
CA HIS A 176 -12.97 -4.21 -11.12
C HIS A 176 -13.41 -3.66 -9.77
N ARG A 177 -14.15 -4.46 -9.02
CA ARG A 177 -14.63 -4.08 -7.69
C ARG A 177 -13.71 -4.58 -6.57
N LYS A 178 -12.97 -5.67 -6.81
CA LYS A 178 -12.15 -6.34 -5.79
C LYS A 178 -10.82 -6.80 -6.37
N ILE A 179 -9.81 -6.77 -5.52
CA ILE A 179 -8.45 -7.25 -5.79
C ILE A 179 -8.09 -8.25 -4.69
N ASP A 180 -7.75 -9.48 -5.05
CA ASP A 180 -7.34 -10.48 -4.06
C ASP A 180 -5.95 -10.21 -3.50
N VAL A 181 -5.01 -9.77 -4.35
CA VAL A 181 -3.65 -9.39 -3.92
C VAL A 181 -3.23 -8.10 -4.61
N LEU A 182 -2.81 -7.12 -3.82
CA LEU A 182 -2.08 -5.93 -4.29
C LEU A 182 -0.62 -6.03 -3.88
N LYS A 183 0.28 -6.17 -4.87
CA LYS A 183 1.72 -6.10 -4.69
C LYS A 183 2.22 -4.73 -5.11
N ALA A 184 3.10 -4.11 -4.32
CA ALA A 184 3.70 -2.82 -4.67
C ALA A 184 5.16 -2.72 -4.24
N ASP A 185 5.98 -2.19 -5.17
CA ASP A 185 7.36 -1.78 -4.96
C ASP A 185 7.58 -0.43 -5.68
N LEU A 186 7.55 0.66 -4.93
CA LEU A 186 7.38 2.02 -5.46
C LEU A 186 8.40 3.03 -4.93
N GLU A 187 9.49 2.55 -4.34
CA GLU A 187 10.63 3.37 -3.89
C GLU A 187 10.22 4.61 -3.07
N SER A 188 9.46 4.42 -1.99
CA SER A 188 8.93 5.41 -1.05
C SER A 188 7.58 6.06 -1.42
N ALA A 189 7.09 5.96 -2.64
CA ALA A 189 5.73 6.42 -2.98
C ALA A 189 4.64 5.59 -2.30
N GLU A 190 4.97 4.38 -1.84
CA GLU A 190 4.05 3.45 -1.16
C GLU A 190 3.36 4.07 0.06
N TRP A 191 4.02 4.96 0.80
CA TRP A 191 3.44 5.59 1.98
C TRP A 191 2.25 6.49 1.63
N LYS A 192 2.40 7.32 0.60
CA LYS A 192 1.32 8.21 0.15
C LYS A 192 0.22 7.46 -0.60
N ILE A 193 0.58 6.42 -1.31
CA ILE A 193 -0.40 5.54 -1.96
C ILE A 193 -1.22 4.81 -0.89
N LEU A 194 -0.57 4.28 0.15
CA LEU A 194 -1.25 3.63 1.26
C LEU A 194 -2.21 4.58 1.99
N GLU A 195 -1.77 5.82 2.27
CA GLU A 195 -2.63 6.88 2.81
C GLU A 195 -3.87 7.09 1.94
N ASN A 196 -3.67 7.24 0.63
CA ASN A 196 -4.79 7.44 -0.30
C ASN A 196 -5.76 6.25 -0.32
N LEU A 197 -5.25 5.01 -0.34
CA LEU A 197 -6.09 3.80 -0.30
C LEU A 197 -6.95 3.75 0.96
N ILE A 198 -6.40 4.18 2.09
CA ILE A 198 -7.10 4.24 3.39
C ILE A 198 -8.17 5.32 3.36
N LEU A 199 -7.83 6.54 2.96
CA LEU A 199 -8.72 7.70 3.01
C LEU A 199 -9.89 7.60 2.03
N GLU A 200 -9.67 6.98 0.89
CA GLU A 200 -10.73 6.74 -0.11
C GLU A 200 -11.47 5.41 0.09
N ASN A 201 -11.18 4.67 1.16
CA ASN A 201 -11.74 3.35 1.47
C ASN A 201 -11.48 2.27 0.41
N VAL A 202 -10.57 2.51 -0.54
CA VAL A 202 -10.18 1.53 -1.56
C VAL A 202 -9.51 0.32 -0.94
N ILE A 203 -8.86 0.51 0.21
CA ILE A 203 -8.20 -0.55 0.97
C ILE A 203 -9.16 -1.70 1.34
N GLU A 204 -10.44 -1.41 1.56
CA GLU A 204 -11.45 -2.41 1.93
C GLU A 204 -11.77 -3.38 0.79
N GLU A 205 -11.46 -2.99 -0.44
CA GLU A 205 -11.65 -3.81 -1.64
C GLU A 205 -10.42 -4.69 -1.96
N ILE A 206 -9.48 -4.81 -1.01
CA ILE A 206 -8.25 -5.57 -1.16
C ILE A 206 -8.18 -6.70 -0.13
N GLY A 207 -7.87 -7.91 -0.59
CA GLY A 207 -7.76 -9.10 0.26
C GLY A 207 -6.41 -9.24 0.95
N GLN A 208 -5.33 -9.08 0.22
CA GLN A 208 -3.96 -9.14 0.75
C GLN A 208 -3.12 -8.00 0.19
N LEU A 209 -2.25 -7.45 1.03
CA LEU A 209 -1.25 -6.45 0.65
C LEU A 209 0.14 -7.07 0.76
N VAL A 210 0.97 -6.89 -0.25
CA VAL A 210 2.38 -7.28 -0.23
C VAL A 210 3.20 -6.08 -0.70
N PHE A 211 3.72 -5.31 0.25
CA PHE A 211 4.40 -4.04 -0.04
C PHE A 211 5.87 -4.09 0.35
N ALA A 212 6.73 -3.69 -0.59
CA ALA A 212 8.07 -3.24 -0.25
C ALA A 212 7.97 -1.82 0.32
N ILE A 213 8.28 -1.67 1.60
CA ILE A 213 8.36 -0.36 2.24
C ILE A 213 9.81 0.12 2.30
N HIS A 214 10.02 1.42 2.08
CA HIS A 214 11.34 2.03 2.06
C HIS A 214 11.50 3.04 3.20
N LEU A 215 12.61 2.92 3.94
CA LEU A 215 12.89 3.70 5.15
C LEU A 215 14.07 4.66 5.02
N HIS A 216 14.54 4.90 3.79
CA HIS A 216 15.67 5.81 3.51
C HIS A 216 15.21 7.20 3.04
N TRP A 217 13.96 7.33 2.67
CA TRP A 217 13.34 8.55 2.20
C TRP A 217 12.07 8.83 3.01
N PRO A 218 11.86 10.06 3.53
CA PRO A 218 10.70 10.35 4.38
C PRO A 218 9.34 10.30 3.66
N GLY A 219 9.35 10.04 2.37
CA GLY A 219 8.14 10.14 1.57
C GLY A 219 7.85 11.58 1.15
N PHE A 220 6.81 11.75 0.38
CA PHE A 220 6.41 13.06 -0.12
C PHE A 220 5.51 13.76 0.89
N GLU A 221 5.76 15.05 1.11
CA GLU A 221 4.84 15.94 1.83
C GLU A 221 4.60 15.60 3.32
N VAL A 222 5.53 14.92 3.96
CA VAL A 222 5.53 14.81 5.42
C VAL A 222 6.26 16.03 5.99
N SER A 223 5.55 16.86 6.72
CA SER A 223 6.13 18.01 7.43
C SER A 223 6.66 17.58 8.80
N GLY A 224 7.73 18.23 9.26
CA GLY A 224 8.32 17.97 10.56
C GLY A 224 9.73 17.36 10.46
N ASP A 225 10.18 16.82 11.58
CA ASP A 225 11.49 16.14 11.69
C ASP A 225 11.38 14.62 11.42
N ASP A 226 12.51 13.92 11.60
CA ASP A 226 12.56 12.48 11.38
C ASP A 226 11.60 11.69 12.31
N SER A 227 11.32 12.19 13.53
CA SER A 227 10.37 11.54 14.46
C SER A 227 8.92 11.72 14.01
N ASP A 228 8.57 12.87 13.43
CA ASP A 228 7.26 13.08 12.80
C ASP A 228 7.03 12.10 11.65
N VAL A 229 8.04 11.90 10.81
CA VAL A 229 7.99 10.96 9.67
C VAL A 229 7.72 9.54 10.18
N VAL A 230 8.46 9.08 11.18
CA VAL A 230 8.31 7.72 11.71
C VAL A 230 6.94 7.55 12.39
N ARG A 231 6.49 8.55 13.13
CA ARG A 231 5.15 8.56 13.73
C ARG A 231 4.06 8.47 12.65
N TYR A 232 4.21 9.20 11.55
CA TYR A 232 3.29 9.13 10.40
C TYR A 232 3.26 7.72 9.79
N TRP A 233 4.42 7.12 9.48
CA TRP A 233 4.48 5.75 8.99
C TRP A 233 3.81 4.76 9.93
N TYR A 234 4.10 4.86 11.23
CA TYR A 234 3.48 4.01 12.23
C TYR A 234 1.96 4.19 12.27
N SER A 235 1.48 5.43 12.15
CA SER A 235 0.05 5.73 12.13
C SER A 235 -0.66 5.10 10.94
N LEU A 236 -0.05 5.13 9.74
CA LEU A 236 -0.57 4.41 8.56
C LEU A 236 -0.71 2.91 8.80
N LEU A 237 0.30 2.29 9.42
CA LEU A 237 0.24 0.85 9.74
C LEU A 237 -0.84 0.54 10.78
N LYS A 238 -1.07 1.44 11.73
CA LYS A 238 -2.18 1.31 12.69
C LYS A 238 -3.54 1.49 12.03
N GLU A 239 -3.67 2.38 11.06
CA GLU A 239 -4.90 2.51 10.26
C GLU A 239 -5.21 1.22 9.48
N LEU A 240 -4.21 0.54 8.90
CA LEU A 240 -4.39 -0.78 8.30
C LEU A 240 -4.95 -1.78 9.31
N GLU A 241 -4.40 -1.78 10.52
CA GLU A 241 -4.85 -2.69 11.59
C GLU A 241 -6.30 -2.41 11.99
N LEU A 242 -6.71 -1.14 12.09
CA LEU A 242 -8.10 -0.74 12.36
C LEU A 242 -9.06 -1.17 11.25
N ARG A 243 -8.57 -1.26 10.00
CA ARG A 243 -9.33 -1.78 8.85
C ARG A 243 -9.16 -3.28 8.64
N SER A 244 -8.87 -3.98 9.73
CA SER A 244 -8.82 -5.46 9.78
C SER A 244 -7.68 -6.10 8.99
N PHE A 245 -6.67 -5.35 8.58
CA PHE A 245 -5.44 -5.91 8.04
C PHE A 245 -4.52 -6.36 9.19
N LYS A 246 -4.01 -7.58 9.08
CA LYS A 246 -3.08 -8.15 10.05
C LYS A 246 -1.81 -8.61 9.34
N LEU A 247 -0.66 -8.16 9.84
CA LEU A 247 0.65 -8.55 9.33
C LEU A 247 0.89 -10.04 9.64
N PHE A 248 1.10 -10.86 8.61
CA PHE A 248 1.41 -12.28 8.80
C PHE A 248 2.87 -12.62 8.47
N ARG A 249 3.52 -11.79 7.64
CA ARG A 249 4.92 -12.00 7.27
C ARG A 249 5.65 -10.67 7.12
N SER A 250 6.89 -10.65 7.58
CA SER A 250 7.83 -9.55 7.40
C SER A 250 9.17 -10.10 6.96
N TYR A 251 9.75 -9.50 5.94
CA TYR A 251 11.08 -9.81 5.46
C TYR A 251 11.94 -8.55 5.47
N LYS A 252 13.01 -8.56 6.29
CA LYS A 252 14.03 -7.51 6.30
C LYS A 252 14.99 -7.73 5.15
N ASN A 253 15.06 -6.81 4.20
CA ASN A 253 15.96 -6.94 3.07
C ASN A 253 17.43 -6.67 3.49
N ILE A 254 18.19 -7.73 3.66
CA ILE A 254 19.59 -7.64 4.08
C ILE A 254 20.54 -7.20 2.96
N ASN A 255 20.10 -7.29 1.70
CA ASN A 255 20.87 -6.90 0.53
C ASN A 255 20.76 -5.40 0.21
N LYS A 256 19.82 -4.70 0.87
CA LYS A 256 19.67 -3.25 0.77
C LYS A 256 20.53 -2.54 1.83
N PRO A 257 20.86 -1.26 1.64
CA PRO A 257 21.62 -0.50 2.63
C PRO A 257 21.01 -0.60 4.03
N GLN A 258 21.86 -0.83 5.04
CA GLN A 258 21.42 -0.91 6.43
C GLN A 258 21.34 0.50 7.02
N ILE A 259 20.34 1.25 6.58
CA ILE A 259 20.05 2.61 7.01
C ILE A 259 18.57 2.77 7.37
N PHE A 260 18.31 3.64 8.33
CA PHE A 260 16.99 4.09 8.74
C PHE A 260 16.92 5.61 8.53
N LEU A 261 16.08 6.07 7.63
CA LEU A 261 16.14 7.43 7.11
C LEU A 261 17.54 7.71 6.55
N ARG A 262 18.32 8.57 7.17
CA ARG A 262 19.69 8.92 6.75
C ARG A 262 20.78 8.40 7.69
N LYS A 263 20.39 7.54 8.63
CA LYS A 263 21.27 7.10 9.73
C LYS A 263 21.54 5.61 9.64
N GLN A 264 22.78 5.22 9.89
CA GLN A 264 23.15 3.83 10.18
C GLN A 264 22.82 3.53 11.65
N ALA A 265 21.55 3.31 11.95
CA ALA A 265 21.07 3.16 13.32
C ALA A 265 19.99 2.07 13.40
N PHE A 266 19.65 1.68 14.61
CA PHE A 266 18.54 0.79 14.96
C PHE A 266 18.60 -0.62 14.37
N ASN A 267 19.76 -1.06 13.86
CA ASN A 267 19.88 -2.35 13.15
C ASN A 267 18.76 -2.55 12.11
N ALA A 268 18.42 -1.50 11.37
CA ALA A 268 17.36 -1.50 10.37
C ALA A 268 17.92 -1.63 8.96
N SER A 269 17.14 -2.20 8.05
CA SER A 269 17.37 -2.10 6.61
C SER A 269 16.63 -0.89 6.05
N SER A 270 17.09 -0.36 4.93
CA SER A 270 16.37 0.66 4.18
C SER A 270 15.10 0.13 3.53
N SER A 271 14.89 -1.19 3.51
CA SER A 271 13.69 -1.79 2.89
C SER A 271 13.25 -3.05 3.63
N TYR A 272 11.92 -3.20 3.73
CA TYR A 272 11.24 -4.40 4.23
C TYR A 272 10.13 -4.78 3.27
N ILE A 273 9.89 -6.09 3.10
CA ILE A 273 8.68 -6.59 2.45
C ILE A 273 7.72 -7.01 3.55
N LEU A 274 6.55 -6.41 3.55
CA LEU A 274 5.51 -6.66 4.54
C LEU A 274 4.28 -7.23 3.85
N SER A 275 3.72 -8.29 4.43
CA SER A 275 2.54 -8.96 3.89
C SER A 275 1.42 -9.03 4.92
N TRP A 276 0.28 -8.47 4.54
CA TRP A 276 -0.93 -8.43 5.37
C TRP A 276 -2.06 -9.19 4.72
N VAL A 277 -2.93 -9.74 5.56
CA VAL A 277 -4.23 -10.29 5.18
C VAL A 277 -5.34 -9.43 5.75
N ASN A 278 -6.39 -9.20 4.96
CA ASN A 278 -7.62 -8.61 5.43
C ASN A 278 -8.47 -9.72 6.07
N THR A 279 -8.62 -9.68 7.41
CA THR A 279 -9.33 -10.72 8.18
C THR A 279 -10.85 -10.68 7.99
N GLN A 280 -11.37 -9.62 7.39
CA GLN A 280 -12.79 -9.48 7.04
C GLN A 280 -13.04 -9.69 5.54
N TRP A 281 -12.02 -10.10 4.77
CA TRP A 281 -12.16 -10.31 3.35
C TRP A 281 -13.23 -11.34 3.03
N ARG A 282 -14.29 -10.90 2.38
CA ARG A 282 -15.36 -11.78 1.89
C ARG A 282 -15.61 -11.41 0.44
N GLN A 283 -15.58 -12.41 -0.42
CA GLN A 283 -16.15 -12.29 -1.75
C GLN A 283 -17.62 -12.68 -1.69
N TYR A 284 -18.44 -11.93 -2.39
CA TYR A 284 -19.86 -12.22 -2.54
C TYR A 284 -20.07 -13.16 -3.70
#